data_722a3cbee440e617e5a6147bf784476e
#
_entry.id   722a3cbee440e617e5a6147bf784476e
#
_cell.length_a   1.000
_cell.length_b   1.000
_cell.length_c   1.000
_cell.angle_alpha   90.00
_cell.angle_beta   90.00
_cell.angle_gamma   90.00
#
_symmetry.space_group_name_H-M   'P 1'
#
loop_
_entity.id
_entity.type
_entity.pdbx_description
1 polymer ?
#
loop_
_entity_poly.entity_id
_entity_poly.type
_entity_poly.pdbx_seq_one_letter_code
_entity_poly.pdbx_strand_id
1 'polypeptide(L)'
;MRSISLTWTDEIGDDEVIVFVSTVQKAIQIAWEQLPKEGTLVPPPEIKPFGNWVLENADPEMDYASFQWYLDSALDRETDSLHTDRFLELVLREPWQQRAPHYDLSLVHMPLHDGKGRSISGLAVRGRAAILSVHRLRSLQDNWLALIALRRLTMHYVGQMLAVPIPDVRGTMDCQAVCVMRPADTLARLIAYSEQEINAGTSYCEQCRLEMGQRLVGSHFGNN
;
A
#
# COMPACT_ATOMS: atom_id res chain seq x y z
N MET A 1 1.78 9.97 -15.59
CA MET A 1 1.97 9.60 -14.16
C MET A 1 2.47 8.17 -14.09
N ARG A 2 3.15 7.79 -12.97
CA ARG A 2 3.53 6.40 -12.75
C ARG A 2 2.28 5.55 -12.54
N SER A 3 2.21 4.37 -13.17
CA SER A 3 1.14 3.39 -12.90
C SER A 3 1.28 2.78 -11.50
N ILE A 4 0.25 2.10 -11.05
CA ILE A 4 0.22 1.41 -9.76
C ILE A 4 -0.07 -0.06 -10.03
N SER A 5 0.86 -0.92 -9.67
CA SER A 5 0.71 -2.37 -9.72
C SER A 5 0.11 -2.86 -8.41
N LEU A 6 -0.92 -3.69 -8.48
CA LEU A 6 -1.54 -4.34 -7.34
C LEU A 6 -1.33 -5.84 -7.43
N THR A 7 -0.76 -6.42 -6.39
CA THR A 7 -0.54 -7.87 -6.29
C THR A 7 -1.17 -8.38 -5.00
N TRP A 8 -1.60 -9.64 -5.00
CA TRP A 8 -2.09 -10.29 -3.80
C TRP A 8 -1.93 -11.81 -3.88
N THR A 9 -1.84 -12.48 -2.73
CA THR A 9 -1.73 -13.93 -2.65
C THR A 9 -3.08 -14.62 -2.90
N ASP A 10 -3.08 -15.87 -3.38
CA ASP A 10 -4.30 -16.63 -3.71
C ASP A 10 -5.23 -16.86 -2.50
N GLU A 11 -4.68 -16.82 -1.28
CA GLU A 11 -5.45 -16.98 -0.05
C GLU A 11 -6.21 -15.71 0.38
N ILE A 12 -6.08 -14.61 -0.36
CA ILE A 12 -6.90 -13.41 -0.14
C ILE A 12 -8.30 -13.66 -0.69
N GLY A 13 -9.31 -13.51 0.16
CA GLY A 13 -10.70 -13.71 -0.22
C GLY A 13 -11.23 -12.63 -1.16
N ASP A 14 -12.25 -12.99 -1.96
CA ASP A 14 -12.83 -12.07 -2.96
C ASP A 14 -13.27 -10.72 -2.35
N ASP A 15 -13.90 -10.74 -1.17
CA ASP A 15 -14.32 -9.52 -0.46
C ASP A 15 -13.11 -8.66 -0.07
N GLU A 16 -12.02 -9.28 0.38
CA GLU A 16 -10.76 -8.59 0.72
C GLU A 16 -10.15 -7.95 -0.54
N VAL A 17 -10.12 -8.67 -1.67
CA VAL A 17 -9.64 -8.15 -2.96
C VAL A 17 -10.49 -6.98 -3.44
N ILE A 18 -11.82 -7.09 -3.39
CA ILE A 18 -12.74 -6.02 -3.79
C ILE A 18 -12.50 -4.76 -2.95
N VAL A 19 -12.39 -4.91 -1.63
CA VAL A 19 -12.10 -3.79 -0.71
C VAL A 19 -10.72 -3.21 -1.00
N PHE A 20 -9.70 -4.03 -1.19
CA PHE A 20 -8.34 -3.59 -1.49
C PHE A 20 -8.29 -2.75 -2.77
N VAL A 21 -8.74 -3.32 -3.91
CA VAL A 21 -8.68 -2.65 -5.22
C VAL A 21 -9.53 -1.38 -5.24
N SER A 22 -10.79 -1.44 -4.78
CA SER A 22 -11.68 -0.27 -4.76
C SER A 22 -11.18 0.84 -3.83
N THR A 23 -10.50 0.46 -2.74
CA THR A 23 -9.89 1.43 -1.82
C THR A 23 -8.71 2.15 -2.44
N VAL A 24 -7.86 1.44 -3.19
CA VAL A 24 -6.74 2.07 -3.93
C VAL A 24 -7.30 3.04 -4.97
N GLN A 25 -8.30 2.61 -5.75
CA GLN A 25 -8.97 3.48 -6.73
C GLN A 25 -9.51 4.76 -6.06
N LYS A 26 -10.18 4.62 -4.92
CA LYS A 26 -10.72 5.74 -4.15
C LYS A 26 -9.63 6.68 -3.63
N ALA A 27 -8.54 6.13 -3.10
CA ALA A 27 -7.43 6.92 -2.57
C ALA A 27 -6.74 7.74 -3.69
N ILE A 28 -6.52 7.12 -4.84
CA ILE A 28 -5.94 7.78 -6.02
C ILE A 28 -6.89 8.84 -6.58
N GLN A 29 -8.19 8.56 -6.64
CA GLN A 29 -9.19 9.54 -7.06
C GLN A 29 -9.19 10.77 -6.15
N ILE A 30 -9.14 10.59 -4.82
CA ILE A 30 -9.03 11.69 -3.85
C ILE A 30 -7.78 12.54 -4.10
N ALA A 31 -6.62 11.90 -4.35
CA ALA A 31 -5.39 12.59 -4.65
C ALA A 31 -5.46 13.35 -5.99
N TRP A 32 -6.00 12.72 -7.01
CA TRP A 32 -6.14 13.30 -8.36
C TRP A 32 -7.09 14.52 -8.37
N GLU A 33 -8.16 14.50 -7.59
CA GLU A 33 -9.10 15.63 -7.45
C GLU A 33 -8.46 16.90 -6.87
N GLN A 34 -7.29 16.79 -6.22
CA GLN A 34 -6.54 17.93 -5.69
C GLN A 34 -5.64 18.60 -6.74
N LEU A 35 -5.55 18.05 -7.94
CA LEU A 35 -4.73 18.63 -9.00
C LEU A 35 -5.34 19.94 -9.52
N PRO A 36 -4.50 20.94 -9.89
CA PRO A 36 -4.97 22.14 -10.55
C PRO A 36 -5.74 21.76 -11.82
N LYS A 37 -6.96 22.30 -11.97
CA LYS A 37 -7.80 22.05 -13.14
C LYS A 37 -7.41 22.91 -14.35
N GLU A 38 -6.44 23.80 -14.17
CA GLU A 38 -5.96 24.69 -15.22
C GLU A 38 -4.78 24.03 -15.95
N GLY A 39 -4.94 23.77 -17.23
CA GLY A 39 -3.92 23.19 -18.10
C GLY A 39 -4.28 21.81 -18.64
N THR A 40 -3.29 21.11 -19.17
CA THR A 40 -3.46 19.78 -19.80
C THR A 40 -4.07 18.80 -18.82
N LEU A 41 -5.23 18.23 -19.14
CA LEU A 41 -5.88 17.15 -18.39
C LEU A 41 -4.92 15.95 -18.35
N VAL A 42 -4.20 15.81 -17.25
CA VAL A 42 -3.37 14.63 -17.01
C VAL A 42 -4.31 13.53 -16.50
N PRO A 43 -4.39 12.37 -17.17
CA PRO A 43 -5.25 11.28 -16.70
C PRO A 43 -4.75 10.76 -15.33
N PRO A 44 -5.66 10.20 -14.50
CA PRO A 44 -5.24 9.56 -13.26
C PRO A 44 -4.25 8.41 -13.53
N PRO A 45 -3.40 8.05 -12.55
CA PRO A 45 -2.54 6.90 -12.67
C PRO A 45 -3.32 5.65 -13.05
N GLU A 46 -2.80 4.89 -14.00
CA GLU A 46 -3.35 3.58 -14.35
C GLU A 46 -3.13 2.61 -13.18
N ILE A 47 -4.18 1.94 -12.74
CA ILE A 47 -4.14 0.90 -11.70
C ILE A 47 -4.22 -0.45 -12.39
N LYS A 48 -3.20 -1.29 -12.16
CA LYS A 48 -3.01 -2.60 -12.79
C LYS A 48 -3.15 -3.71 -11.75
N PRO A 49 -4.32 -4.35 -11.63
CA PRO A 49 -4.52 -5.47 -10.73
C PRO A 49 -3.93 -6.76 -11.36
N PHE A 50 -2.77 -7.17 -10.92
CA PHE A 50 -2.09 -8.38 -11.40
C PHE A 50 -2.45 -9.64 -10.58
N GLY A 51 -2.84 -9.47 -9.31
CA GLY A 51 -3.07 -10.60 -8.42
C GLY A 51 -1.81 -11.42 -8.16
N ASN A 52 -1.97 -12.74 -8.05
CA ASN A 52 -0.89 -13.70 -8.01
C ASN A 52 -0.46 -14.04 -9.44
N TRP A 53 0.44 -13.25 -9.99
CA TRP A 53 0.88 -13.37 -11.38
C TRP A 53 2.07 -14.33 -11.53
N VAL A 54 2.16 -14.92 -12.71
CA VAL A 54 3.28 -15.75 -13.18
C VAL A 54 3.62 -15.30 -14.60
N LEU A 55 4.90 -15.16 -14.92
CA LEU A 55 5.32 -14.87 -16.29
C LEU A 55 5.08 -16.08 -17.19
N GLU A 56 4.42 -15.86 -18.32
CA GLU A 56 4.22 -16.91 -19.31
C GLU A 56 5.55 -17.47 -19.82
N ASN A 57 5.66 -18.79 -19.87
CA ASN A 57 6.84 -19.52 -20.35
C ASN A 57 8.15 -19.27 -19.57
N ALA A 58 8.10 -18.67 -18.38
CA ALA A 58 9.25 -18.61 -17.51
C ALA A 58 9.43 -19.92 -16.75
N ASP A 59 10.69 -20.26 -16.47
CA ASP A 59 10.98 -21.30 -15.49
C ASP A 59 10.50 -20.83 -14.11
N PRO A 60 9.68 -21.61 -13.38
CA PRO A 60 9.19 -21.20 -12.06
C PRO A 60 10.31 -20.91 -11.05
N GLU A 61 11.51 -21.50 -11.23
CA GLU A 61 12.69 -21.25 -10.38
C GLU A 61 13.47 -20.00 -10.79
N MET A 62 13.12 -19.38 -11.92
CA MET A 62 13.81 -18.19 -12.40
C MET A 62 13.49 -17.00 -11.51
N ASP A 63 14.50 -16.20 -11.20
CA ASP A 63 14.37 -14.95 -10.46
C ASP A 63 13.32 -14.03 -11.10
N TYR A 64 12.43 -13.48 -10.28
CA TYR A 64 11.36 -12.59 -10.72
C TYR A 64 10.32 -13.22 -11.67
N ALA A 65 10.19 -14.55 -11.71
CA ALA A 65 9.25 -15.23 -12.61
C ALA A 65 7.78 -15.18 -12.15
N SER A 66 7.54 -14.98 -10.87
CA SER A 66 6.19 -14.99 -10.29
C SER A 66 6.12 -14.17 -9.01
N PHE A 67 4.90 -13.78 -8.62
CA PHE A 67 4.69 -13.17 -7.30
C PHE A 67 5.07 -14.11 -6.16
N GLN A 68 4.84 -15.42 -6.33
CA GLN A 68 5.24 -16.44 -5.36
C GLN A 68 6.76 -16.46 -5.13
N TRP A 69 7.55 -16.25 -6.16
CA TRP A 69 9.02 -16.19 -6.00
C TRP A 69 9.46 -15.10 -5.02
N TYR A 70 8.82 -13.90 -5.02
CA TYR A 70 9.14 -12.84 -4.05
C TYR A 70 8.80 -13.26 -2.63
N LEU A 71 7.65 -13.95 -2.46
CA LEU A 71 7.20 -14.43 -1.15
C LEU A 71 8.19 -15.47 -0.62
N ASP A 72 8.51 -16.48 -1.40
CA ASP A 72 9.42 -17.57 -1.02
C ASP A 72 10.83 -17.04 -0.71
N SER A 73 11.30 -16.07 -1.49
CA SER A 73 12.60 -15.43 -1.31
C SER A 73 12.67 -14.56 -0.04
N ALA A 74 11.54 -14.04 0.45
CA ALA A 74 11.47 -13.21 1.65
C ALA A 74 10.89 -13.95 2.87
N LEU A 75 10.49 -15.23 2.72
CA LEU A 75 9.92 -16.02 3.80
C LEU A 75 11.00 -16.38 4.84
N ASP A 76 10.70 -16.10 6.08
CA ASP A 76 11.41 -16.66 7.23
C ASP A 76 10.75 -17.98 7.62
N ARG A 77 11.42 -19.10 7.32
CA ARG A 77 10.88 -20.44 7.56
C ARG A 77 10.85 -20.84 9.03
N GLU A 78 11.59 -20.15 9.90
CA GLU A 78 11.60 -20.43 11.33
C GLU A 78 10.35 -19.86 12.00
N THR A 79 9.91 -18.70 11.57
CA THR A 79 8.76 -17.98 12.15
C THR A 79 7.50 -18.08 11.31
N ASP A 80 7.57 -18.70 10.11
CA ASP A 80 6.49 -18.77 9.12
C ASP A 80 5.90 -17.37 8.83
N SER A 81 6.77 -16.39 8.70
CA SER A 81 6.40 -14.99 8.48
C SER A 81 7.26 -14.34 7.40
N LEU A 82 6.73 -13.28 6.77
CA LEU A 82 7.40 -12.60 5.68
C LEU A 82 8.28 -11.45 6.21
N HIS A 83 9.55 -11.45 5.80
CA HIS A 83 10.49 -10.38 6.10
C HIS A 83 10.24 -9.20 5.14
N THR A 84 9.55 -8.18 5.61
CA THR A 84 9.04 -7.09 4.78
C THR A 84 10.12 -6.26 4.10
N ASP A 85 11.23 -5.97 4.80
CA ASP A 85 12.32 -5.20 4.19
C ASP A 85 12.92 -5.96 3.00
N ARG A 86 13.12 -7.29 3.16
CA ARG A 86 13.64 -8.14 2.08
C ARG A 86 12.68 -8.22 0.90
N PHE A 87 11.38 -8.40 1.16
CA PHE A 87 10.37 -8.41 0.11
C PHE A 87 10.37 -7.10 -0.68
N LEU A 88 10.33 -5.96 0.00
CA LEU A 88 10.32 -4.65 -0.65
C LEU A 88 11.64 -4.37 -1.40
N GLU A 89 12.78 -4.84 -0.90
CA GLU A 89 14.06 -4.75 -1.60
C GLU A 89 14.01 -5.50 -2.94
N LEU A 90 13.44 -6.72 -2.98
CA LEU A 90 13.29 -7.51 -4.20
C LEU A 90 12.37 -6.81 -5.19
N VAL A 91 11.20 -6.34 -4.76
CA VAL A 91 10.27 -5.58 -5.60
C VAL A 91 10.95 -4.35 -6.22
N LEU A 92 11.74 -3.62 -5.45
CA LEU A 92 12.42 -2.42 -5.94
C LEU A 92 13.60 -2.69 -6.88
N ARG A 93 14.11 -3.91 -6.91
CA ARG A 93 15.21 -4.36 -7.78
C ARG A 93 14.73 -5.05 -9.04
N GLU A 94 13.44 -5.31 -9.19
CA GLU A 94 12.92 -6.02 -10.37
C GLU A 94 13.27 -5.30 -11.68
N PRO A 95 13.52 -6.05 -12.78
CA PRO A 95 14.00 -5.49 -14.04
C PRO A 95 13.06 -4.46 -14.67
N TRP A 96 11.75 -4.63 -14.51
CA TRP A 96 10.77 -3.69 -15.06
C TRP A 96 10.63 -2.41 -14.24
N GLN A 97 10.89 -2.42 -12.93
CA GLN A 97 11.02 -1.19 -12.14
C GLN A 97 12.17 -0.31 -12.63
N GLN A 98 13.23 -0.91 -13.12
CA GLN A 98 14.37 -0.18 -13.68
C GLN A 98 14.05 0.46 -15.04
N ARG A 99 13.20 -0.19 -15.84
CA ARG A 99 12.83 0.26 -17.20
C ARG A 99 11.64 1.22 -17.20
N ALA A 100 10.66 0.96 -16.36
CA ALA A 100 9.41 1.71 -16.26
C ALA A 100 8.99 1.87 -14.79
N PRO A 101 9.59 2.83 -14.05
CA PRO A 101 9.29 3.03 -12.64
C PRO A 101 7.79 3.23 -12.39
N HIS A 102 7.23 2.44 -11.49
CA HIS A 102 5.84 2.47 -11.08
C HIS A 102 5.73 2.33 -9.55
N TYR A 103 4.53 2.42 -9.03
CA TYR A 103 4.25 2.13 -7.64
C TYR A 103 3.80 0.68 -7.50
N ASP A 104 4.24 -0.01 -6.44
CA ASP A 104 3.81 -1.37 -6.12
C ASP A 104 3.10 -1.41 -4.78
N LEU A 105 1.95 -2.06 -4.74
CA LEU A 105 1.21 -2.31 -3.51
C LEU A 105 0.80 -3.78 -3.47
N SER A 106 1.30 -4.50 -2.45
CA SER A 106 1.07 -5.92 -2.27
C SER A 106 0.19 -6.19 -1.05
N LEU A 107 -0.80 -7.08 -1.21
CA LEU A 107 -1.65 -7.59 -0.13
C LEU A 107 -1.36 -9.08 0.09
N VAL A 108 -0.99 -9.44 1.32
CA VAL A 108 -0.65 -10.84 1.65
C VAL A 108 -1.47 -11.36 2.82
N HIS A 109 -1.60 -12.69 2.90
CA HIS A 109 -2.28 -13.35 4.01
C HIS A 109 -1.35 -13.69 5.18
N MET A 110 -0.05 -13.77 4.95
CA MET A 110 0.98 -14.17 5.91
C MET A 110 1.22 -13.10 6.99
N PRO A 111 1.66 -13.50 8.20
CA PRO A 111 2.19 -12.54 9.16
C PRO A 111 3.42 -11.83 8.59
N LEU A 112 3.55 -10.55 8.95
CA LEU A 112 4.67 -9.71 8.55
C LEU A 112 5.55 -9.37 9.75
N HIS A 113 6.86 -9.31 9.54
CA HIS A 113 7.79 -8.74 10.51
C HIS A 113 8.75 -7.75 9.85
N ASP A 114 9.21 -6.77 10.62
CA ASP A 114 10.26 -5.84 10.20
C ASP A 114 11.65 -6.46 10.40
N GLY A 115 12.71 -5.79 9.90
CA GLY A 115 14.09 -6.25 10.04
C GLY A 115 14.59 -6.40 11.50
N LYS A 116 13.75 -6.06 12.50
CA LYS A 116 14.00 -6.25 13.93
C LYS A 116 13.16 -7.38 14.54
N GLY A 117 12.43 -8.14 13.71
CA GLY A 117 11.56 -9.22 14.14
C GLY A 117 10.26 -8.77 14.81
N ARG A 118 9.87 -7.49 14.72
CA ARG A 118 8.61 -7.02 15.29
C ARG A 118 7.47 -7.31 14.33
N SER A 119 6.38 -7.88 14.84
CA SER A 119 5.15 -8.09 14.05
C SER A 119 4.52 -6.75 13.66
N ILE A 120 4.25 -6.57 12.37
CA ILE A 120 3.69 -5.36 11.78
C ILE A 120 2.50 -5.71 10.85
N SER A 121 1.64 -4.73 10.58
CA SER A 121 0.53 -4.91 9.63
C SER A 121 0.91 -4.54 8.20
N GLY A 122 2.05 -3.95 8.00
CA GLY A 122 2.60 -3.57 6.70
C GLY A 122 3.82 -2.68 6.83
N LEU A 123 4.45 -2.39 5.70
CA LEU A 123 5.61 -1.52 5.57
C LEU A 123 5.57 -0.81 4.21
N ALA A 124 6.10 0.40 4.14
CA ALA A 124 6.25 1.14 2.89
C ALA A 124 7.66 1.68 2.71
N VAL A 125 8.17 1.56 1.49
CA VAL A 125 9.25 2.39 0.98
C VAL A 125 8.61 3.63 0.35
N ARG A 126 8.69 4.74 1.06
CA ARG A 126 8.00 5.98 0.70
C ARG A 126 8.33 6.43 -0.71
N GLY A 127 7.29 6.77 -1.47
CA GLY A 127 7.40 7.18 -2.87
C GLY A 127 7.64 6.06 -3.87
N ARG A 128 7.56 4.76 -3.45
CA ARG A 128 7.89 3.62 -4.31
C ARG A 128 6.96 2.42 -4.16
N ALA A 129 6.98 1.74 -3.02
CA ALA A 129 6.27 0.48 -2.83
C ALA A 129 5.73 0.33 -1.41
N ALA A 130 4.72 -0.52 -1.23
CA ALA A 130 4.26 -0.93 0.08
C ALA A 130 3.73 -2.37 0.07
N ILE A 131 3.79 -3.01 1.23
CA ILE A 131 3.17 -4.30 1.49
C ILE A 131 2.31 -4.20 2.75
N LEU A 132 1.16 -4.86 2.75
CA LEU A 132 0.27 -4.96 3.90
C LEU A 132 -0.29 -6.38 4.02
N SER A 133 -0.70 -6.76 5.24
CA SER A 133 -1.20 -8.11 5.52
C SER A 133 -2.57 -8.08 6.18
N VAL A 134 -3.42 -9.03 5.77
CA VAL A 134 -4.71 -9.31 6.41
C VAL A 134 -4.58 -10.24 7.62
N HIS A 135 -3.42 -10.83 7.87
CA HIS A 135 -3.22 -11.85 8.90
C HIS A 135 -3.83 -11.44 10.25
N ARG A 136 -3.48 -10.25 10.75
CA ARG A 136 -4.00 -9.75 12.02
C ARG A 136 -5.50 -9.41 11.96
N LEU A 137 -6.01 -9.01 10.79
CA LEU A 137 -7.41 -8.65 10.62
C LEU A 137 -8.32 -9.88 10.70
N ARG A 138 -7.84 -11.03 10.23
CA ARG A 138 -8.55 -12.31 10.28
C ARG A 138 -8.75 -12.87 11.69
N SER A 139 -8.07 -12.31 12.70
CA SER A 139 -8.38 -12.62 14.11
C SER A 139 -9.67 -11.96 14.61
N LEU A 140 -10.22 -11.01 13.86
CA LEU A 140 -11.52 -10.40 14.17
C LEU A 140 -12.64 -11.38 13.81
N GLN A 141 -13.57 -11.59 14.75
CA GLN A 141 -14.72 -12.45 14.51
C GLN A 141 -15.77 -11.80 13.58
N ASP A 142 -15.75 -10.48 13.51
CA ASP A 142 -16.65 -9.68 12.68
C ASP A 142 -15.97 -9.34 11.35
N ASN A 143 -16.45 -9.97 10.26
CA ASN A 143 -15.95 -9.75 8.91
C ASN A 143 -16.09 -8.28 8.46
N TRP A 144 -17.15 -7.60 8.84
CA TRP A 144 -17.35 -6.19 8.49
C TRP A 144 -16.29 -5.29 9.11
N LEU A 145 -15.97 -5.51 10.40
CA LEU A 145 -14.87 -4.80 11.07
C LEU A 145 -13.51 -5.10 10.42
N ALA A 146 -13.27 -6.36 10.02
CA ALA A 146 -12.05 -6.73 9.32
C ALA A 146 -11.92 -5.97 7.98
N LEU A 147 -12.99 -5.88 7.18
CA LEU A 147 -13.00 -5.17 5.90
C LEU A 147 -12.84 -3.66 6.07
N ILE A 148 -13.47 -3.05 7.10
CA ILE A 148 -13.26 -1.63 7.41
C ILE A 148 -11.80 -1.35 7.82
N ALA A 149 -11.23 -2.23 8.65
CA ALA A 149 -9.84 -2.12 9.06
C ALA A 149 -8.90 -2.30 7.87
N LEU A 150 -9.18 -3.25 6.95
CA LEU A 150 -8.45 -3.43 5.71
C LEU A 150 -8.52 -2.17 4.83
N ARG A 151 -9.71 -1.60 4.65
CA ARG A 151 -9.88 -0.34 3.92
C ARG A 151 -9.00 0.76 4.48
N ARG A 152 -9.02 0.97 5.80
CA ARG A 152 -8.18 1.97 6.45
C ARG A 152 -6.68 1.69 6.25
N LEU A 153 -6.27 0.45 6.46
CA LEU A 153 -4.89 0.02 6.30
C LEU A 153 -4.40 0.26 4.87
N THR A 154 -5.21 -0.12 3.87
CA THR A 154 -4.92 0.11 2.45
C THR A 154 -4.74 1.61 2.16
N MET A 155 -5.67 2.47 2.61
CA MET A 155 -5.52 3.92 2.44
C MET A 155 -4.25 4.46 3.08
N HIS A 156 -3.92 4.00 4.30
CA HIS A 156 -2.69 4.40 4.99
C HIS A 156 -1.45 4.09 4.15
N TYR A 157 -1.34 2.86 3.63
CA TYR A 157 -0.17 2.46 2.84
C TYR A 157 -0.15 3.07 1.44
N VAL A 158 -1.29 3.35 0.82
CA VAL A 158 -1.34 4.18 -0.41
C VAL A 158 -0.77 5.57 -0.12
N GLY A 159 -1.15 6.21 0.98
CA GLY A 159 -0.58 7.50 1.37
C GLY A 159 0.93 7.43 1.57
N GLN A 160 1.43 6.45 2.31
CA GLN A 160 2.87 6.26 2.51
C GLN A 160 3.61 5.95 1.20
N MET A 161 3.04 5.12 0.35
CA MET A 161 3.56 4.83 -0.99
C MET A 161 3.66 6.11 -1.85
N LEU A 162 2.75 7.05 -1.68
CA LEU A 162 2.82 8.39 -2.29
C LEU A 162 3.71 9.39 -1.50
N ALA A 163 4.44 8.92 -0.49
CA ALA A 163 5.31 9.73 0.37
C ALA A 163 4.58 10.80 1.20
N VAL A 164 3.37 10.50 1.67
CA VAL A 164 2.56 11.36 2.55
C VAL A 164 2.51 10.74 3.97
N PRO A 165 2.39 11.52 5.04
CA PRO A 165 2.53 12.99 5.08
C PRO A 165 3.97 13.44 4.74
N ILE A 166 4.09 14.68 4.27
CA ILE A 166 5.41 15.29 4.11
C ILE A 166 5.97 15.57 5.52
N PRO A 167 7.25 15.23 5.82
CA PRO A 167 7.82 15.50 7.12
C PRO A 167 7.73 16.99 7.47
N ASP A 168 7.34 17.30 8.70
CA ASP A 168 7.39 18.65 9.23
C ASP A 168 8.84 19.12 9.45
N VAL A 169 9.01 20.35 9.92
CA VAL A 169 10.33 20.96 10.22
C VAL A 169 11.14 20.18 11.29
N ARG A 170 10.49 19.28 12.03
CA ARG A 170 11.11 18.40 13.03
C ARG A 170 11.36 16.99 12.50
N GLY A 171 11.02 16.74 11.21
CA GLY A 171 11.09 15.41 10.61
C GLY A 171 9.96 14.46 11.04
N THR A 172 8.92 14.98 11.72
CA THR A 172 7.75 14.17 12.11
C THR A 172 6.91 13.82 10.88
N MET A 173 6.63 12.54 10.72
CA MET A 173 5.85 12.02 9.59
C MET A 173 4.44 11.55 9.99
N ASP A 174 3.99 11.88 11.20
CA ASP A 174 2.74 11.39 11.75
C ASP A 174 1.65 12.43 11.65
N CYS A 175 0.55 12.10 10.98
CA CYS A 175 -0.65 12.92 10.99
C CYS A 175 -1.36 12.80 12.34
N GLN A 176 -1.65 13.93 12.99
CA GLN A 176 -2.36 13.97 14.27
C GLN A 176 -3.88 14.20 14.12
N ALA A 177 -4.34 14.52 12.93
CA ALA A 177 -5.76 14.77 12.65
C ALA A 177 -6.57 13.46 12.63
N VAL A 178 -7.91 13.57 12.59
CA VAL A 178 -8.79 12.43 12.21
C VAL A 178 -8.54 12.14 10.73
N CYS A 179 -7.68 11.17 10.48
CA CYS A 179 -7.10 10.91 9.16
C CYS A 179 -6.51 9.50 9.12
N VAL A 180 -6.65 8.81 8.00
CA VAL A 180 -6.05 7.48 7.80
C VAL A 180 -4.53 7.48 7.90
N MET A 181 -3.87 8.65 7.74
CA MET A 181 -2.42 8.78 7.92
C MET A 181 -1.99 8.85 9.39
N ARG A 182 -2.93 8.90 10.34
CA ARG A 182 -2.62 8.76 11.77
C ARG A 182 -2.20 7.30 12.07
N PRO A 183 -1.01 7.08 12.66
CA PRO A 183 -0.52 5.73 12.90
C PRO A 183 -1.44 4.93 13.84
N ALA A 184 -1.66 3.66 13.54
CA ALA A 184 -2.39 2.72 14.36
C ALA A 184 -1.52 1.46 14.56
N ASP A 185 -0.85 1.39 15.70
CA ASP A 185 0.11 0.35 16.06
C ASP A 185 -0.56 -0.94 16.58
N THR A 186 -1.82 -0.83 17.01
CA THR A 186 -2.60 -1.96 17.52
C THR A 186 -3.89 -2.15 16.74
N LEU A 187 -4.41 -3.38 16.74
CA LEU A 187 -5.69 -3.71 16.10
C LEU A 187 -6.85 -2.89 16.71
N ALA A 188 -6.86 -2.72 18.03
CA ALA A 188 -7.87 -1.92 18.72
C ALA A 188 -7.85 -0.45 18.26
N ARG A 189 -6.66 0.16 18.10
CA ARG A 189 -6.54 1.52 17.56
C ARG A 189 -6.94 1.59 16.09
N LEU A 190 -6.58 0.58 15.31
CA LEU A 190 -6.97 0.51 13.91
C LEU A 190 -8.50 0.57 13.75
N ILE A 191 -9.23 -0.23 14.55
CA ILE A 191 -10.70 -0.25 14.54
C ILE A 191 -11.26 1.09 15.03
N ALA A 192 -10.83 1.56 16.21
CA ALA A 192 -11.33 2.79 16.79
C ALA A 192 -11.13 4.01 15.87
N TYR A 193 -10.00 4.08 15.18
CA TYR A 193 -9.73 5.14 14.22
C TYR A 193 -10.56 4.99 12.94
N SER A 194 -10.78 3.75 12.48
CA SER A 194 -11.67 3.49 11.33
C SER A 194 -13.08 3.99 11.60
N GLU A 195 -13.63 3.72 12.79
CA GLU A 195 -14.96 4.21 13.20
C GLU A 195 -15.01 5.73 13.29
N GLN A 196 -13.98 6.37 13.87
CA GLN A 196 -13.90 7.83 13.94
C GLN A 196 -13.90 8.48 12.55
N GLU A 197 -13.14 7.90 11.61
CA GLU A 197 -13.04 8.40 10.22
C GLU A 197 -14.35 8.23 9.47
N ILE A 198 -15.06 7.10 9.66
CA ILE A 198 -16.39 6.86 9.08
C ILE A 198 -17.39 7.87 9.64
N ASN A 199 -17.45 8.05 10.96
CA ASN A 199 -18.37 8.99 11.62
C ASN A 199 -18.09 10.44 11.22
N ALA A 200 -16.83 10.79 10.96
CA ALA A 200 -16.43 12.11 10.46
C ALA A 200 -16.65 12.28 8.94
N GLY A 201 -17.03 11.22 8.22
CA GLY A 201 -17.20 11.25 6.76
C GLY A 201 -15.92 11.57 5.99
N THR A 202 -14.75 11.35 6.60
CA THR A 202 -13.45 11.67 5.99
C THR A 202 -12.50 10.48 6.04
N SER A 203 -11.62 10.37 5.04
CA SER A 203 -10.52 9.40 5.03
C SER A 203 -9.19 10.11 5.25
N TYR A 204 -8.86 11.09 4.41
CA TYR A 204 -7.67 11.94 4.57
C TYR A 204 -8.08 13.33 5.02
N CYS A 205 -7.35 13.93 5.95
CA CYS A 205 -7.51 15.33 6.28
C CYS A 205 -7.10 16.21 5.08
N GLU A 206 -7.47 17.49 5.12
CA GLU A 206 -7.20 18.43 4.03
C GLU A 206 -5.72 18.49 3.65
N GLN A 207 -4.85 18.60 4.65
CA GLN A 207 -3.40 18.65 4.43
C GLN A 207 -2.89 17.41 3.69
N CYS A 208 -3.25 16.20 4.15
CA CYS A 208 -2.81 14.96 3.50
C CYS A 208 -3.35 14.83 2.07
N ARG A 209 -4.58 15.28 1.79
CA ARG A 209 -5.13 15.30 0.43
C ARG A 209 -4.33 16.20 -0.49
N LEU A 210 -4.03 17.42 -0.07
CA LEU A 210 -3.22 18.37 -0.84
C LEU A 210 -1.82 17.81 -1.12
N GLU A 211 -1.17 17.24 -0.11
CA GLU A 211 0.15 16.60 -0.28
C GLU A 211 0.10 15.42 -1.26
N MET A 212 -0.94 14.57 -1.20
CA MET A 212 -1.11 13.47 -2.17
C MET A 212 -1.21 14.00 -3.60
N GLY A 213 -1.99 15.05 -3.84
CA GLY A 213 -2.09 15.69 -5.15
C GLY A 213 -0.72 16.19 -5.63
N GLN A 214 0.00 16.92 -4.78
CA GLN A 214 1.34 17.42 -5.10
C GLN A 214 2.32 16.29 -5.46
N ARG A 215 2.27 15.16 -4.75
CA ARG A 215 3.13 14.00 -5.01
C ARG A 215 2.79 13.30 -6.32
N LEU A 216 1.52 13.22 -6.70
CA LEU A 216 1.13 12.67 -8.00
C LEU A 216 1.69 13.50 -9.16
N VAL A 217 1.71 14.83 -9.05
CA VAL A 217 2.31 15.73 -10.07
C VAL A 217 3.83 15.65 -10.03
N GLY A 218 4.44 15.72 -8.84
CA GLY A 218 5.90 15.66 -8.67
C GLY A 218 6.52 14.39 -9.24
N SER A 219 5.81 13.26 -9.19
CA SER A 219 6.25 12.02 -9.85
C SER A 219 6.29 12.11 -11.38
N HIS A 220 5.65 13.12 -11.97
CA HIS A 220 5.64 13.37 -13.42
C HIS A 220 6.81 14.25 -13.88
N PHE A 221 7.31 15.12 -12.99
CA PHE A 221 8.36 16.11 -13.32
C PHE A 221 9.74 15.76 -12.74
N GLY A 222 9.86 14.71 -11.97
CA GLY A 222 11.07 14.34 -11.23
C GLY A 222 11.90 13.22 -11.85
N ASN A 223 12.16 13.28 -13.16
CA ASN A 223 13.22 12.51 -13.81
C ASN A 223 14.21 13.51 -14.46
N ASN A 224 15.11 14.03 -13.65
CA ASN A 224 16.42 14.50 -14.09
C ASN A 224 17.47 13.94 -13.14
#